data_f8bcd7ca6fb1d1d9ede39f5b4ccb4830
#
_entry.id   f8bcd7ca6fb1d1d9ede39f5b4ccb4830
#
_cell.length_a   1.000
_cell.length_b   1.000
_cell.length_c   1.000
_cell.angle_alpha   90.00
_cell.angle_beta   90.00
_cell.angle_gamma   90.00
#
_symmetry.space_group_name_H-M   'P 1'
#
loop_
_entity.id
_entity.type
_entity.pdbx_description
1 polymer ?
#
loop_
_entity_poly.entity_id
_entity_poly.type
_entity_poly.pdbx_seq_one_letter_code
_entity_poly.pdbx_strand_id
1 'polypeptide(L)'
;MSREHWVPLRLPWPLAEVAAQAAVKRRLLALHDGRPDAWGASKDSWAGEIESCGAEAAVAVYTNRFWQPWARRPSEIAADVGGLYEVKWRSNPGWDLILHGDDKDGQLAILVVGALPDYLLCGWIEVARAKASYPHSDPYQTGRPAIWVPPDDLSSMQSLPPGEGPSRRRHVTTRSRA
;
A
#
# COMPACT_ATOMS: atom_id res chain seq x y z
N MET A 1 5.15 23.28 0.19
CA MET A 1 5.24 22.99 1.65
C MET A 1 6.54 22.27 1.96
N SER A 2 7.09 22.44 3.16
CA SER A 2 8.30 21.75 3.60
C SER A 2 8.00 20.24 3.75
N ARG A 3 8.85 19.39 3.17
CA ARG A 3 8.75 17.91 3.28
C ARG A 3 9.32 17.38 4.61
N GLU A 4 9.48 18.26 5.60
CA GLU A 4 10.05 17.95 6.92
C GLU A 4 9.23 16.94 7.74
N HIS A 5 7.96 16.72 7.37
CA HIS A 5 7.09 15.74 8.03
C HIS A 5 7.17 14.32 7.42
N TRP A 6 7.93 14.13 6.34
CA TRP A 6 8.13 12.82 5.75
C TRP A 6 9.03 11.97 6.63
N VAL A 7 8.70 10.70 6.75
CA VAL A 7 9.41 9.78 7.63
C VAL A 7 10.35 8.91 6.82
N PRO A 8 11.68 9.10 6.95
CA PRO A 8 12.63 8.17 6.33
C PRO A 8 12.63 6.84 7.06
N LEU A 9 12.66 5.76 6.29
CA LEU A 9 12.70 4.40 6.79
C LEU A 9 13.60 3.54 5.91
N ARG A 10 14.60 2.93 6.53
CA ARG A 10 15.42 1.92 5.89
C ARG A 10 15.00 0.53 6.35
N LEU A 11 14.64 -0.33 5.42
CA LEU A 11 14.31 -1.73 5.71
C LEU A 11 15.55 -2.48 6.20
N PRO A 12 15.43 -3.30 7.25
CA PRO A 12 16.44 -4.30 7.57
C PRO A 12 16.66 -5.23 6.38
N TRP A 13 17.93 -5.58 6.10
CA TRP A 13 18.26 -6.36 4.91
C TRP A 13 17.47 -7.67 4.76
N PRO A 14 17.27 -8.48 5.83
CA PRO A 14 16.45 -9.69 5.71
C PRO A 14 15.01 -9.42 5.26
N LEU A 15 14.42 -8.30 5.69
CA LEU A 15 13.06 -7.94 5.29
C LEU A 15 13.04 -7.42 3.84
N ALA A 16 14.07 -6.71 3.42
CA ALA A 16 14.25 -6.29 2.03
C ALA A 16 14.32 -7.50 1.08
N GLU A 17 15.05 -8.54 1.46
CA GLU A 17 15.10 -9.81 0.71
C GLU A 17 13.74 -10.48 0.62
N VAL A 18 13.00 -10.56 1.73
CA VAL A 18 11.63 -11.11 1.75
C VAL A 18 10.71 -10.33 0.82
N ALA A 19 10.79 -9.00 0.83
CA ALA A 19 9.98 -8.14 -0.03
C ALA A 19 10.28 -8.39 -1.52
N ALA A 20 11.55 -8.46 -1.89
CA ALA A 20 11.95 -8.75 -3.27
C ALA A 20 11.48 -10.15 -3.73
N GLN A 21 11.63 -11.17 -2.89
CA GLN A 21 11.17 -12.53 -3.20
C GLN A 21 9.63 -12.60 -3.34
N ALA A 22 8.90 -11.89 -2.47
CA ALA A 22 7.44 -11.81 -2.55
C ALA A 22 6.98 -11.17 -3.86
N ALA A 23 7.63 -10.09 -4.29
CA ALA A 23 7.36 -9.42 -5.54
C ALA A 23 7.56 -10.33 -6.75
N VAL A 24 8.70 -11.02 -6.80
CA VAL A 24 8.98 -11.99 -7.87
C VAL A 24 7.91 -13.07 -7.92
N LYS A 25 7.52 -13.62 -6.77
CA LYS A 25 6.47 -14.63 -6.70
C LYS A 25 5.11 -14.09 -7.16
N ARG A 26 4.71 -12.89 -6.70
CA ARG A 26 3.46 -12.24 -7.13
C ARG A 26 3.43 -12.06 -8.65
N ARG A 27 4.54 -11.59 -9.23
CA ARG A 27 4.66 -11.40 -10.68
C ARG A 27 4.57 -12.71 -11.46
N LEU A 28 5.27 -13.75 -11.02
CA LEU A 28 5.20 -15.08 -11.65
C LEU A 28 3.77 -15.65 -11.61
N LEU A 29 3.07 -15.51 -10.49
CA LEU A 29 1.68 -15.93 -10.38
C LEU A 29 0.75 -15.13 -11.31
N ALA A 30 0.96 -13.82 -11.43
CA ALA A 30 0.19 -13.00 -12.36
C ALA A 30 0.40 -13.43 -13.82
N LEU A 31 1.63 -13.71 -14.20
CA LEU A 31 1.95 -14.22 -15.54
C LEU A 31 1.36 -15.61 -15.79
N HIS A 32 1.49 -16.53 -14.83
CA HIS A 32 0.90 -17.87 -14.92
C HIS A 32 -0.63 -17.84 -15.08
N ASP A 33 -1.29 -16.94 -14.32
CA ASP A 33 -2.75 -16.79 -14.35
C ASP A 33 -3.23 -15.99 -15.58
N GLY A 34 -2.32 -15.54 -16.46
CA GLY A 34 -2.66 -14.73 -17.63
C GLY A 34 -3.27 -13.37 -17.28
N ARG A 35 -3.02 -12.88 -16.05
CA ARG A 35 -3.54 -11.58 -15.60
C ARG A 35 -2.79 -10.46 -16.31
N PRO A 36 -3.46 -9.59 -17.08
CA PRO A 36 -2.83 -8.43 -17.65
C PRO A 36 -2.32 -7.52 -16.53
N ASP A 37 -1.29 -6.78 -16.83
CA ASP A 37 -0.84 -5.71 -15.94
C ASP A 37 -1.99 -4.70 -15.78
N ALA A 38 -2.60 -4.66 -14.60
CA ALA A 38 -3.83 -3.92 -14.38
C ALA A 38 -3.67 -2.43 -14.68
N TRP A 39 -2.44 -1.92 -14.60
CA TRP A 39 -2.17 -0.48 -14.67
C TRP A 39 -1.32 -0.07 -15.86
N GLY A 40 -1.08 -0.99 -16.82
CA GLY A 40 -0.32 -0.69 -18.05
C GLY A 40 1.12 -0.30 -17.76
N ALA A 41 1.68 -0.85 -16.70
CA ALA A 41 3.08 -0.65 -16.37
C ALA A 41 3.96 -0.98 -17.58
N SER A 42 5.02 -0.24 -17.74
CA SER A 42 6.02 -0.43 -18.78
C SER A 42 6.59 -1.85 -18.73
N LYS A 43 7.36 -2.24 -19.74
CA LYS A 43 8.04 -3.54 -19.83
C LYS A 43 8.90 -3.90 -18.59
N ASP A 44 9.18 -2.92 -17.71
CA ASP A 44 9.95 -3.06 -16.47
C ASP A 44 9.08 -3.31 -15.22
N SER A 45 7.97 -4.01 -15.37
CA SER A 45 7.04 -4.32 -14.27
C SER A 45 7.69 -5.07 -13.08
N TRP A 46 8.82 -5.76 -13.30
CA TRP A 46 9.55 -6.45 -12.23
C TRP A 46 10.13 -5.50 -11.18
N ALA A 47 10.78 -4.41 -11.62
CA ALA A 47 11.30 -3.41 -10.69
C ALA A 47 10.16 -2.76 -9.90
N GLY A 48 9.08 -2.37 -10.56
CA GLY A 48 7.92 -1.78 -9.91
C GLY A 48 7.27 -2.69 -8.86
N GLU A 49 7.17 -3.99 -9.12
CA GLU A 49 6.67 -4.98 -8.15
C GLU A 49 7.58 -5.10 -6.93
N ILE A 50 8.92 -5.12 -7.14
CA ILE A 50 9.88 -5.18 -6.05
C ILE A 50 9.78 -3.95 -5.17
N GLU A 51 9.73 -2.76 -5.78
CA GLU A 51 9.62 -1.51 -5.05
C GLU A 51 8.29 -1.37 -4.31
N SER A 52 7.18 -1.80 -4.91
CA SER A 52 5.87 -1.80 -4.25
C SER A 52 5.84 -2.73 -3.03
N CYS A 53 6.35 -3.96 -3.16
CA CYS A 53 6.44 -4.88 -2.02
C CYS A 53 7.36 -4.35 -0.92
N GLY A 54 8.45 -3.68 -1.28
CA GLY A 54 9.32 -3.00 -0.32
C GLY A 54 8.61 -1.86 0.41
N ALA A 55 7.83 -1.07 -0.30
CA ALA A 55 7.01 -0.01 0.29
C ALA A 55 5.95 -0.55 1.27
N GLU A 56 5.27 -1.66 0.92
CA GLU A 56 4.34 -2.37 1.83
C GLU A 56 5.07 -2.82 3.10
N ALA A 57 6.26 -3.43 2.96
CA ALA A 57 7.07 -3.84 4.09
C ALA A 57 7.52 -2.65 4.96
N ALA A 58 7.85 -1.51 4.36
CA ALA A 58 8.21 -0.28 5.09
C ALA A 58 7.03 0.24 5.92
N VAL A 59 5.82 0.27 5.36
CA VAL A 59 4.61 0.64 6.11
C VAL A 59 4.33 -0.35 7.24
N ALA A 60 4.54 -1.64 7.01
CA ALA A 60 4.36 -2.67 8.04
C ALA A 60 5.30 -2.47 9.22
N VAL A 61 6.58 -2.16 8.96
CA VAL A 61 7.57 -1.83 9.99
C VAL A 61 7.15 -0.57 10.77
N TYR A 62 6.81 0.51 10.05
CA TYR A 62 6.43 1.77 10.67
C TYR A 62 5.20 1.65 11.58
N THR A 63 4.18 0.93 11.10
CA THR A 63 2.91 0.77 11.81
C THR A 63 2.91 -0.36 12.83
N ASN A 64 3.97 -1.19 12.85
CA ASN A 64 4.04 -2.43 13.62
C ASN A 64 2.82 -3.33 13.35
N ARG A 65 2.46 -3.50 12.07
CA ARG A 65 1.30 -4.28 11.64
C ARG A 65 1.73 -5.45 10.77
N PHE A 66 0.85 -6.45 10.76
CA PHE A 66 1.06 -7.64 9.94
C PHE A 66 1.01 -7.29 8.45
N TRP A 67 2.00 -7.77 7.72
CA TRP A 67 2.09 -7.75 6.28
C TRP A 67 1.99 -9.17 5.74
N GLN A 68 1.18 -9.38 4.71
CA GLN A 68 1.01 -10.69 4.07
C GLN A 68 1.68 -10.73 2.70
N PRO A 69 2.98 -10.94 2.62
CA PRO A 69 3.74 -10.85 1.36
C PRO A 69 3.36 -11.93 0.35
N TRP A 70 2.81 -13.05 0.82
CA TRP A 70 2.56 -14.24 0.01
C TRP A 70 1.12 -14.39 -0.50
N ALA A 71 0.27 -13.39 -0.38
CA ALA A 71 -1.07 -13.41 -0.94
C ALA A 71 -1.01 -13.71 -2.44
N ARG A 72 -1.83 -14.66 -2.88
CA ARG A 72 -1.86 -15.08 -4.29
C ARG A 72 -2.61 -14.09 -5.16
N ARG A 73 -3.61 -13.41 -4.59
CA ARG A 73 -4.47 -12.43 -5.27
C ARG A 73 -4.75 -11.25 -4.35
N PRO A 74 -4.90 -10.05 -4.91
CA PRO A 74 -5.31 -8.88 -4.10
C PRO A 74 -6.62 -9.09 -3.33
N SER A 75 -7.54 -9.89 -3.87
CA SER A 75 -8.81 -10.22 -3.21
C SER A 75 -8.68 -11.09 -1.95
N GLU A 76 -7.50 -11.70 -1.71
CA GLU A 76 -7.24 -12.52 -0.51
C GLU A 76 -6.88 -11.69 0.71
N ILE A 77 -6.62 -10.40 0.54
CA ILE A 77 -6.28 -9.46 1.61
C ILE A 77 -7.28 -8.31 1.65
N ALA A 78 -7.52 -7.80 2.85
CA ALA A 78 -8.41 -6.66 3.04
C ALA A 78 -7.75 -5.35 2.58
N ALA A 79 -6.45 -5.20 2.86
CA ALA A 79 -5.56 -4.14 2.46
C ALA A 79 -4.11 -4.66 2.53
N ASP A 80 -3.14 -3.93 1.98
CA ASP A 80 -1.73 -4.36 1.90
C ASP A 80 -1.13 -4.63 3.27
N VAL A 81 -1.43 -3.78 4.26
CA VAL A 81 -0.86 -3.88 5.61
C VAL A 81 -1.94 -3.77 6.67
N GLY A 82 -1.94 -4.72 7.61
CA GLY A 82 -2.81 -4.73 8.78
C GLY A 82 -4.31 -4.78 8.49
N GLY A 83 -4.71 -5.05 7.25
CA GLY A 83 -6.11 -5.06 6.81
C GLY A 83 -6.75 -3.67 6.72
N LEU A 84 -5.97 -2.60 6.88
CA LEU A 84 -6.43 -1.20 6.91
C LEU A 84 -5.66 -0.29 5.95
N TYR A 85 -4.34 -0.48 5.84
CA TYR A 85 -3.48 0.44 5.10
C TYR A 85 -3.26 -0.05 3.69
N GLU A 86 -3.65 0.77 2.73
CA GLU A 86 -3.41 0.61 1.30
C GLU A 86 -2.16 1.39 0.93
N VAL A 87 -1.15 0.75 0.36
CA VAL A 87 0.15 1.36 0.10
C VAL A 87 0.27 1.75 -1.36
N LYS A 88 0.53 3.01 -1.62
CA LYS A 88 0.71 3.55 -2.97
C LYS A 88 2.16 3.97 -3.14
N TRP A 89 2.94 3.13 -3.82
CA TRP A 89 4.34 3.45 -4.13
C TRP A 89 4.47 4.31 -5.38
N ARG A 90 5.40 5.27 -5.32
CA ARG A 90 5.81 6.10 -6.46
C ARG A 90 7.31 6.23 -6.50
N SER A 91 7.91 6.23 -7.71
CA SER A 91 9.36 6.37 -7.87
C SER A 91 9.84 7.82 -7.70
N ASN A 92 8.96 8.80 -7.85
CA ASN A 92 9.29 10.22 -7.78
C ASN A 92 8.53 10.90 -6.63
N PRO A 93 9.23 11.62 -5.74
CA PRO A 93 8.62 12.28 -4.60
C PRO A 93 7.72 13.49 -4.95
N GLY A 94 7.73 13.93 -6.19
CA GLY A 94 6.83 14.98 -6.69
C GLY A 94 5.53 14.45 -7.30
N TRP A 95 5.34 13.14 -7.35
CA TRP A 95 4.15 12.54 -7.96
C TRP A 95 3.02 12.32 -6.96
N ASP A 96 1.80 12.50 -7.45
CA ASP A 96 0.59 12.33 -6.67
C ASP A 96 0.39 10.89 -6.19
N LEU A 97 -0.26 10.73 -5.04
CA LEU A 97 -0.86 9.49 -4.63
C LEU A 97 -2.03 9.19 -5.58
N ILE A 98 -2.06 7.97 -6.13
CA ILE A 98 -3.12 7.56 -7.07
C ILE A 98 -4.04 6.56 -6.38
N LEU A 99 -5.34 6.87 -6.42
CA LEU A 99 -6.41 5.94 -6.02
C LEU A 99 -7.26 5.57 -7.22
N HIS A 100 -7.72 4.34 -7.20
CA HIS A 100 -8.62 3.81 -8.21
C HIS A 100 -10.04 3.65 -7.66
N GLY A 101 -11.02 3.49 -8.53
CA GLY A 101 -12.42 3.41 -8.11
C GLY A 101 -12.74 2.22 -7.21
N ASP A 102 -11.97 1.13 -7.31
CA ASP A 102 -12.09 -0.10 -6.53
C ASP A 102 -11.35 -0.08 -5.18
N ASP A 103 -10.50 0.93 -4.91
CA ASP A 103 -9.96 1.13 -3.56
C ASP A 103 -11.10 1.31 -2.54
N LYS A 104 -11.01 0.68 -1.38
CA LYS A 104 -12.14 0.58 -0.42
C LYS A 104 -12.21 1.80 0.50
N ASP A 105 -13.39 2.37 0.65
CA ASP A 105 -13.62 3.59 1.44
C ASP A 105 -13.18 3.50 2.90
N GLY A 106 -13.22 2.31 3.50
CA GLY A 106 -12.77 2.10 4.88
C GLY A 106 -11.25 1.98 5.05
N GLN A 107 -10.46 2.17 3.99
CA GLN A 107 -9.00 2.09 4.03
C GLN A 107 -8.35 3.45 4.20
N LEU A 108 -7.10 3.43 4.70
CA LEU A 108 -6.20 4.58 4.74
C LEU A 108 -5.10 4.37 3.70
N ALA A 109 -5.05 5.24 2.71
CA ALA A 109 -4.02 5.18 1.67
C ALA A 109 -2.78 5.93 2.11
N ILE A 110 -1.61 5.29 1.97
CA ILE A 110 -0.31 5.84 2.36
C ILE A 110 0.57 5.99 1.13
N LEU A 111 1.07 7.20 0.89
CA LEU A 111 2.07 7.46 -0.15
C LEU A 111 3.46 7.11 0.35
N VAL A 112 4.14 6.24 -0.37
CA VAL A 112 5.54 5.87 -0.12
C VAL A 112 6.35 6.14 -1.38
N VAL A 113 7.52 6.75 -1.22
CA VAL A 113 8.47 6.97 -2.32
C VAL A 113 9.84 6.44 -1.98
N GLY A 114 10.65 6.19 -2.98
CA GLY A 114 12.00 5.68 -2.80
C GLY A 114 12.23 4.36 -3.51
N ALA A 115 13.31 3.70 -3.15
CA ALA A 115 13.71 2.42 -3.69
C ALA A 115 14.29 1.54 -2.58
N LEU A 116 14.17 0.23 -2.75
CA LEU A 116 14.68 -0.77 -1.81
C LEU A 116 16.19 -0.57 -1.54
N PRO A 117 16.66 -0.47 -0.30
CA PRO A 117 15.92 -0.63 0.96
C PRO A 117 15.46 0.69 1.59
N ASP A 118 15.61 1.84 0.93
CA ASP A 118 15.42 3.18 1.51
C ASP A 118 14.13 3.81 1.00
N TYR A 119 13.20 4.08 1.93
CA TYR A 119 11.89 4.66 1.64
C TYR A 119 11.63 5.93 2.44
N LEU A 120 10.73 6.76 1.90
CA LEU A 120 10.14 7.91 2.57
C LEU A 120 8.63 7.69 2.63
N LEU A 121 8.06 7.64 3.83
CA LEU A 121 6.63 7.64 4.05
C LEU A 121 6.15 9.09 4.03
N CYS A 122 5.47 9.49 2.95
CA CYS A 122 5.19 10.90 2.68
C CYS A 122 3.97 11.43 3.42
N GLY A 123 2.98 10.57 3.66
CA GLY A 123 1.73 10.94 4.32
C GLY A 123 0.60 9.99 3.95
N TRP A 124 -0.59 10.29 4.47
CA TRP A 124 -1.76 9.43 4.31
C TRP A 124 -3.03 10.23 4.09
N ILE A 125 -4.05 9.56 3.55
CA ILE A 125 -5.41 10.08 3.39
C ILE A 125 -6.44 8.95 3.54
N GLU A 126 -7.62 9.25 4.08
CA GLU A 126 -8.75 8.32 4.02
C GLU A 126 -9.23 8.17 2.58
N VAL A 127 -9.40 6.94 2.11
CA VAL A 127 -9.86 6.67 0.73
C VAL A 127 -11.22 7.33 0.47
N ALA A 128 -12.17 7.24 1.40
CA ALA A 128 -13.46 7.90 1.29
C ALA A 128 -13.34 9.42 1.14
N ARG A 129 -12.46 10.05 1.95
CA ARG A 129 -12.20 11.49 1.86
C ARG A 129 -11.59 11.87 0.50
N ALA A 130 -10.62 11.10 0.03
CA ALA A 130 -10.01 11.36 -1.27
C ALA A 130 -11.04 11.30 -2.40
N LYS A 131 -11.89 10.26 -2.41
CA LYS A 131 -12.97 10.10 -3.39
C LYS A 131 -13.99 11.25 -3.36
N ALA A 132 -14.25 11.79 -2.18
CA ALA A 132 -15.18 12.92 -2.04
C ALA A 132 -14.58 14.28 -2.43
N SER A 133 -13.24 14.43 -2.29
CA SER A 133 -12.55 15.72 -2.43
C SER A 133 -11.89 15.93 -3.78
N TYR A 134 -11.56 14.87 -4.49
CA TYR A 134 -10.81 14.93 -5.75
C TYR A 134 -11.59 14.29 -6.89
N PRO A 135 -11.60 14.91 -8.09
CA PRO A 135 -12.29 14.35 -9.24
C PRO A 135 -11.55 13.14 -9.81
N HIS A 136 -12.30 12.21 -10.37
CA HIS A 136 -11.75 11.21 -11.28
C HIS A 136 -11.27 11.92 -12.56
N SER A 137 -10.01 11.77 -12.90
CA SER A 137 -9.41 12.38 -14.09
C SER A 137 -8.40 11.44 -14.73
N ASP A 138 -8.19 11.63 -16.03
CA ASP A 138 -7.18 10.91 -16.81
C ASP A 138 -6.28 11.91 -17.53
N PRO A 139 -5.39 12.61 -16.79
CA PRO A 139 -4.56 13.66 -17.35
C PRO A 139 -3.57 13.16 -18.42
N TYR A 140 -3.31 11.88 -18.46
CA TYR A 140 -2.39 11.25 -19.41
C TYR A 140 -3.10 10.52 -20.55
N GLN A 141 -4.43 10.58 -20.63
CA GLN A 141 -5.24 9.95 -21.68
C GLN A 141 -4.98 8.46 -21.84
N THR A 142 -4.81 7.77 -20.73
CA THR A 142 -4.54 6.32 -20.69
C THR A 142 -5.81 5.48 -20.85
N GLY A 143 -6.99 6.10 -20.85
CA GLY A 143 -8.30 5.44 -20.78
C GLY A 143 -8.62 4.90 -19.38
N ARG A 144 -7.87 5.30 -18.37
CA ARG A 144 -7.98 4.81 -16.98
C ARG A 144 -8.04 5.99 -16.01
N PRO A 145 -9.22 6.59 -15.82
CA PRO A 145 -9.37 7.68 -14.87
C PRO A 145 -9.08 7.20 -13.45
N ALA A 146 -8.40 8.04 -12.69
CA ALA A 146 -8.02 7.80 -11.31
C ALA A 146 -8.22 9.08 -10.48
N ILE A 147 -8.10 8.97 -9.18
CA ILE A 147 -8.07 10.09 -8.24
C ILE A 147 -6.61 10.40 -7.94
N TRP A 148 -6.23 11.67 -8.10
CA TRP A 148 -4.87 12.16 -7.93
C TRP A 148 -4.82 13.08 -6.74
N VAL A 149 -4.09 12.68 -5.69
CA VAL A 149 -3.96 13.45 -4.45
C VAL A 149 -2.54 13.98 -4.35
N PRO A 150 -2.36 15.32 -4.40
CA PRO A 150 -1.04 15.93 -4.26
C PRO A 150 -0.38 15.55 -2.92
N PRO A 151 0.94 15.34 -2.88
CA PRO A 151 1.65 15.03 -1.63
C PRO A 151 1.45 16.09 -0.53
N ASP A 152 1.26 17.35 -0.91
CA ASP A 152 1.04 18.46 0.02
C ASP A 152 -0.32 18.43 0.72
N ASP A 153 -1.27 17.68 0.20
CA ASP A 153 -2.62 17.53 0.75
C ASP A 153 -2.76 16.30 1.67
N LEU A 154 -1.69 15.51 1.79
CA LEU A 154 -1.66 14.35 2.66
C LEU A 154 -1.50 14.75 4.13
N SER A 155 -2.15 14.02 5.01
CA SER A 155 -1.93 14.12 6.44
C SER A 155 -0.57 13.56 6.81
N SER A 156 0.08 14.17 7.84
CA SER A 156 1.38 13.70 8.32
C SER A 156 1.33 12.27 8.86
N MET A 157 2.38 11.48 8.63
CA MET A 157 2.51 10.13 9.17
C MET A 157 2.41 10.07 10.71
N GLN A 158 2.82 11.12 11.42
CA GLN A 158 2.70 11.23 12.88
C GLN A 158 1.22 11.24 13.36
N SER A 159 0.31 11.65 12.49
CA SER A 159 -1.14 11.68 12.78
C SER A 159 -1.86 10.41 12.28
N LEU A 160 -1.13 9.42 11.75
CA LEU A 160 -1.73 8.19 11.26
C LEU A 160 -2.49 7.48 12.39
N PRO A 161 -3.81 7.22 12.25
CA PRO A 161 -4.56 6.51 13.27
C PRO A 161 -3.96 5.13 13.55
N PRO A 162 -3.81 4.75 14.81
CA PRO A 162 -3.47 3.37 15.14
C PRO A 162 -4.64 2.50 14.70
N GLY A 163 -4.44 1.68 13.66
CA GLY A 163 -5.45 0.72 13.25
C GLY A 163 -5.88 -0.14 14.44
N GLU A 164 -7.17 -0.42 14.58
CA GLU A 164 -7.63 -1.37 15.59
C GLU A 164 -6.92 -2.70 15.35
N GLY A 165 -6.20 -3.19 16.36
CA GLY A 165 -5.59 -4.51 16.31
C GLY A 165 -6.68 -5.56 16.13
N PRO A 166 -6.35 -6.77 15.61
CA PRO A 166 -7.35 -7.82 15.47
C PRO A 166 -8.05 -7.99 16.81
N SER A 167 -9.34 -7.72 16.82
CA SER A 167 -10.21 -7.93 17.99
C SER A 167 -9.92 -9.33 18.49
N ARG A 168 -9.37 -9.45 19.71
CA ARG A 168 -9.26 -10.72 20.38
C ARG A 168 -10.68 -11.25 20.56
N ARG A 169 -11.15 -12.05 19.60
CA ARG A 169 -12.36 -12.84 19.81
C ARG A 169 -12.11 -13.64 21.07
N ARG A 170 -12.77 -13.25 22.16
CA ARG A 170 -12.80 -14.05 23.39
C ARG A 170 -13.39 -15.39 22.97
N HIS A 171 -12.56 -16.44 22.98
CA HIS A 171 -13.07 -17.79 22.97
C HIS A 171 -13.90 -17.96 24.24
N VAL A 172 -15.20 -17.82 24.09
CA VAL A 172 -16.14 -18.26 25.13
C VAL A 172 -16.11 -19.77 25.11
N THR A 173 -15.32 -20.33 26.00
CA THR A 173 -15.32 -21.77 26.26
C THR A 173 -16.61 -22.07 27.01
N THR A 174 -17.64 -22.45 26.30
CA THR A 174 -18.83 -23.07 26.90
C THR A 174 -18.40 -24.44 27.45
N ARG A 175 -18.05 -24.49 28.71
CA ARG A 175 -17.95 -25.79 29.44
C ARG A 175 -19.37 -26.34 29.56
N SER A 176 -19.71 -27.28 28.70
CA SER A 176 -20.87 -28.16 28.91
C SER A 176 -20.58 -29.00 30.16
N ARG A 177 -21.36 -28.80 31.20
CA ARG A 177 -21.43 -29.74 32.35
C ARG A 177 -22.36 -30.88 31.96
N ALA A 178 -21.79 -32.06 31.89
CA ALA A 178 -22.55 -33.30 31.99
C ALA A 178 -22.91 -33.57 33.45
#